data_f9a2a26c6c6ef71367899b5786d29fba
#
_entry.id   f9a2a26c6c6ef71367899b5786d29fba
#
_cell.length_a   1.000
_cell.length_b   1.000
_cell.length_c   1.000
_cell.angle_alpha   90.00
_cell.angle_beta   90.00
_cell.angle_gamma   90.00
#
_symmetry.space_group_name_H-M   'P 1'
#
loop_
_entity.id
_entity.type
_entity.pdbx_description
1 polymer ?
#
loop_
_entity_poly.entity_id
_entity_poly.type
_entity_poly.pdbx_seq_one_letter_code
_entity_poly.pdbx_strand_id
1 'polypeptide(L)'
;MNSGKFTGKENIEKTVLKVNLEATIEIAKQIRARDICGIVIIDYIDMDKKEDEEIIQNLLLEHLKKDRAKTQVVGFTKLHLLEMTRKHICS
;
A
#
# COMPACT_ATOMS: atom_id res chain seq x y z
N MET A 1 -6.36 -30.25 -11.05
CA MET A 1 -5.84 -29.94 -10.63
C MET A 1 -4.81 -29.83 -10.01
N ASN A 2 -4.38 -29.83 -10.20
CA ASN A 2 -3.45 -29.88 -9.57
C ASN A 2 -3.17 -29.05 -8.59
N SER A 3 -3.82 -28.95 -8.05
CA SER A 3 -3.78 -28.18 -6.85
C SER A 3 -2.63 -28.55 -5.95
N GLY A 4 -2.15 -29.71 -6.06
CA GLY A 4 -1.00 -30.13 -5.30
C GLY A 4 0.27 -29.40 -5.63
N LYS A 5 0.25 -28.59 -6.66
CA LYS A 5 1.44 -27.82 -7.07
C LYS A 5 1.64 -26.54 -6.30
N PHE A 6 0.61 -26.07 -5.63
CA PHE A 6 0.74 -24.85 -4.84
C PHE A 6 0.93 -25.20 -3.38
N THR A 7 2.00 -24.69 -2.80
CA THR A 7 2.20 -24.86 -1.37
C THR A 7 1.23 -23.94 -0.65
N GLY A 8 0.93 -24.24 0.60
CA GLY A 8 0.12 -23.34 1.40
C GLY A 8 0.72 -21.96 1.49
N LYS A 9 2.04 -21.89 1.50
CA LYS A 9 2.75 -20.62 1.56
C LYS A 9 2.45 -19.74 0.36
N GLU A 10 2.50 -20.29 -0.85
CA GLU A 10 2.23 -19.52 -2.06
C GLU A 10 0.81 -19.00 -2.09
N ASN A 11 -0.14 -19.80 -1.66
CA ASN A 11 -1.54 -19.38 -1.60
C ASN A 11 -1.73 -18.26 -0.58
N ILE A 12 -1.06 -18.34 0.56
CA ILE A 12 -1.12 -17.32 1.59
C ILE A 12 -0.53 -16.02 1.06
N GLU A 13 0.62 -16.09 0.38
CA GLU A 13 1.25 -14.89 -0.18
C GLU A 13 0.35 -14.20 -1.19
N LYS A 14 -0.30 -14.95 -2.05
CA LYS A 14 -1.23 -14.37 -3.03
C LYS A 14 -2.44 -13.73 -2.36
N THR A 15 -2.96 -14.37 -1.33
CA THR A 15 -4.09 -13.85 -0.59
C THR A 15 -3.72 -12.57 0.14
N VAL A 16 -2.55 -12.54 0.78
CA VAL A 16 -2.07 -11.37 1.48
C VAL A 16 -1.90 -10.20 0.52
N LEU A 17 -1.28 -10.44 -0.63
CA LEU A 17 -1.09 -9.40 -1.63
C LEU A 17 -2.44 -8.85 -2.10
N LYS A 18 -3.38 -9.73 -2.38
CA LYS A 18 -4.71 -9.30 -2.82
C LYS A 18 -5.41 -8.42 -1.78
N VAL A 19 -5.37 -8.85 -0.52
CA VAL A 19 -5.97 -8.08 0.57
C VAL A 19 -5.31 -6.72 0.68
N ASN A 20 -3.98 -6.68 0.62
CA ASN A 20 -3.25 -5.43 0.72
C ASN A 20 -3.50 -4.52 -0.47
N LEU A 21 -3.68 -5.07 -1.67
CA LEU A 21 -4.03 -4.27 -2.85
C LEU A 21 -5.38 -3.61 -2.68
N GLU A 22 -6.37 -4.38 -2.22
CA GLU A 22 -7.71 -3.85 -1.99
C GLU A 22 -7.69 -2.79 -0.90
N ALA A 23 -6.93 -3.04 0.16
CA ALA A 23 -6.78 -2.08 1.25
C ALA A 23 -6.14 -0.78 0.75
N THR A 24 -5.13 -0.88 -0.13
CA THR A 24 -4.44 0.28 -0.67
C THR A 24 -5.40 1.21 -1.40
N ILE A 25 -6.26 0.64 -2.22
CA ILE A 25 -7.25 1.43 -2.97
C ILE A 25 -8.19 2.15 -2.01
N GLU A 26 -8.65 1.45 -1.00
CA GLU A 26 -9.56 2.03 -0.01
C GLU A 26 -8.85 3.10 0.83
N ILE A 27 -7.61 2.84 1.25
CA ILE A 27 -6.82 3.78 2.04
C ILE A 27 -6.60 5.07 1.25
N ALA A 28 -6.21 4.95 -0.01
CA ALA A 28 -5.99 6.13 -0.85
C ALA A 28 -7.27 6.94 -0.99
N LYS A 29 -8.39 6.26 -1.16
CA LYS A 29 -9.69 6.90 -1.25
C LYS A 29 -10.02 7.67 0.02
N GLN A 30 -9.78 7.06 1.18
CA GLN A 30 -10.07 7.69 2.47
C GLN A 30 -9.13 8.86 2.74
N ILE A 31 -7.85 8.74 2.38
CA ILE A 31 -6.90 9.82 2.54
C ILE A 31 -7.37 11.06 1.77
N ARG A 32 -7.84 10.87 0.54
CA ARG A 32 -8.33 11.98 -0.27
C ARG A 32 -9.65 12.50 0.24
N ALA A 33 -10.60 11.61 0.55
CA ALA A 33 -11.95 12.00 0.97
C ALA A 33 -11.93 12.77 2.28
N ARG A 34 -11.05 12.38 3.20
CA ARG A 34 -10.94 13.02 4.51
C ARG A 34 -9.85 14.07 4.56
N ASP A 35 -9.14 14.24 3.46
CA ASP A 35 -8.07 15.23 3.35
C ASP A 35 -7.04 15.06 4.46
N ILE A 36 -6.58 13.84 4.62
CA ILE A 36 -5.60 13.51 5.66
C ILE A 36 -4.24 14.00 5.21
N CYS A 37 -3.59 14.84 6.03
CA CYS A 37 -2.29 15.41 5.74
C CYS A 37 -1.32 15.13 6.88
N GLY A 38 -0.03 15.26 6.57
CA GLY A 38 1.04 15.00 7.51
C GLY A 38 1.67 13.65 7.26
N ILE A 39 2.23 13.09 8.31
CA ILE A 39 2.86 11.76 8.24
C ILE A 39 1.77 10.71 8.38
N VAL A 40 1.75 9.79 7.43
CA VAL A 40 0.78 8.68 7.44
C VAL A 40 1.57 7.37 7.50
N ILE A 41 1.20 6.53 8.44
CA ILE A 41 1.80 5.20 8.58
C ILE A 41 0.71 4.17 8.33
N ILE A 42 0.99 3.23 7.44
CA ILE A 42 0.04 2.19 7.09
C ILE A 42 0.61 0.85 7.52
N ASP A 43 -0.16 0.12 8.31
CA ASP A 43 0.23 -1.20 8.80
C ASP A 43 -0.45 -2.26 7.95
N TYR A 44 0.25 -2.69 6.91
CA TYR A 44 -0.23 -3.75 6.04
C TYR A 44 0.01 -5.12 6.66
N ILE A 45 -0.68 -6.12 6.15
CA ILE A 45 -0.34 -7.50 6.50
C ILE A 45 1.06 -7.77 5.93
N ASP A 46 1.93 -8.38 6.72
CA ASP A 46 3.33 -8.60 6.35
C ASP A 46 3.43 -9.39 5.04
N MET A 47 4.30 -8.92 4.17
CA MET A 47 4.57 -9.56 2.89
C MET A 47 6.04 -9.98 2.87
N ASP A 48 6.27 -11.24 2.50
CA ASP A 48 7.63 -11.80 2.51
C ASP A 48 8.46 -11.33 1.34
N LYS A 49 7.80 -10.99 0.24
CA LYS A 49 8.49 -10.63 -0.99
C LYS A 49 8.59 -9.12 -1.14
N LYS A 50 9.80 -8.66 -1.42
CA LYS A 50 10.04 -7.25 -1.66
C LYS A 50 9.29 -6.75 -2.88
N GLU A 51 9.13 -7.62 -3.88
CA GLU A 51 8.36 -7.27 -5.08
C GLU A 51 6.91 -6.94 -4.74
N ASP A 52 6.33 -7.67 -3.79
CA ASP A 52 4.96 -7.42 -3.37
C ASP A 52 4.84 -6.06 -2.68
N GLU A 53 5.83 -5.71 -1.86
CA GLU A 53 5.86 -4.39 -1.22
C GLU A 53 5.95 -3.29 -2.27
N GLU A 54 6.75 -3.49 -3.31
CA GLU A 54 6.88 -2.51 -4.39
C GLU A 54 5.57 -2.34 -5.16
N ILE A 55 4.86 -3.43 -5.39
CA ILE A 55 3.56 -3.37 -6.05
C ILE A 55 2.60 -2.49 -5.25
N ILE A 56 2.58 -2.68 -3.93
CA ILE A 56 1.72 -1.90 -3.05
C ILE A 56 2.11 -0.42 -3.07
N GLN A 57 3.41 -0.12 -2.97
CA GLN A 57 3.88 1.27 -3.01
C GLN A 57 3.49 1.95 -4.31
N ASN A 58 3.67 1.27 -5.43
CA ASN A 58 3.37 1.84 -6.74
C ASN A 58 1.88 2.09 -6.91
N LEU A 59 1.06 1.16 -6.43
CA LEU A 59 -0.39 1.33 -6.51
C LEU A 59 -0.86 2.51 -5.67
N LEU A 60 -0.33 2.63 -4.44
CA LEU A 60 -0.67 3.73 -3.55
C LEU A 60 -0.30 5.06 -4.18
N LEU A 61 0.92 5.14 -4.70
CA LEU A 61 1.42 6.37 -5.33
C LEU A 61 0.56 6.74 -6.54
N GLU A 62 0.20 5.75 -7.35
CA GLU A 62 -0.61 6.00 -8.53
C GLU A 62 -1.98 6.56 -8.17
N HIS A 63 -2.60 6.00 -7.14
CA HIS A 63 -3.92 6.46 -6.71
C HIS A 63 -3.87 7.86 -6.08
N LEU A 64 -2.77 8.20 -5.44
CA LEU A 64 -2.62 9.51 -4.81
C LEU A 64 -2.03 10.56 -5.74
N LYS A 65 -1.48 10.14 -6.87
CA LYS A 65 -0.87 11.03 -7.84
C LYS A 65 -1.89 11.98 -8.48
N LYS A 66 -3.13 11.57 -8.57
CA LYS A 66 -4.21 12.38 -9.15
C LYS A 66 -4.73 13.42 -8.19
N ASP A 67 -4.23 13.41 -6.98
CA ASP A 67 -4.66 14.30 -5.93
C ASP A 67 -3.97 15.67 -6.07
N ARG A 68 -4.63 16.73 -5.59
CA ARG A 68 -4.03 18.05 -5.58
C ARG A 68 -2.95 18.18 -4.53
N ALA A 69 -3.06 17.43 -3.46
CA ALA A 69 -2.05 17.47 -2.41
C ALA A 69 -0.79 16.76 -2.88
N LYS A 70 0.34 17.24 -2.39
CA LYS A 70 1.63 16.64 -2.70
C LYS A 70 1.85 15.43 -1.81
N THR A 71 2.03 14.27 -2.43
CA THR A 71 2.25 13.02 -1.73
C THR A 71 3.66 12.50 -1.98
N GLN A 72 4.30 12.06 -0.92
CA GLN A 72 5.61 11.41 -1.03
C GLN A 72 5.54 10.08 -0.29
N VAL A 73 5.76 9.00 -1.00
CA VAL A 73 5.82 7.67 -0.39
C VAL A 73 7.28 7.38 -0.07
N VAL A 74 7.59 7.29 1.23
CA VAL A 74 8.95 7.02 1.69
C VAL A 74 9.32 5.56 1.46
N GLY A 75 8.40 4.66 1.80
CA GLY A 75 8.59 3.23 1.59
C GLY A 75 8.30 2.43 2.85
N PHE A 76 8.59 1.14 2.77
CA PHE A 76 8.41 0.25 3.91
C PHE A 76 9.59 0.35 4.87
N THR A 77 9.29 0.37 6.16
CA THR A 77 10.32 0.38 7.21
C THR A 77 10.78 -1.03 7.52
N LYS A 78 11.76 -1.14 8.42
CA LYS A 78 12.22 -2.44 8.91
C LYS A 78 11.13 -3.22 9.63
N LEU A 79 10.12 -2.52 10.13
CA LEU A 79 8.99 -3.16 10.81
C LEU A 79 7.84 -3.45 9.84
N HIS A 80 8.10 -3.31 8.55
CA HIS A 80 7.12 -3.57 7.49
C HIS A 80 5.91 -2.62 7.54
N LEU A 81 6.14 -1.40 8.04
CA LEU A 81 5.16 -0.33 8.00
C LEU A 81 5.45 0.56 6.80
N LEU A 82 4.42 0.94 6.06
CA LEU A 82 4.62 1.86 4.95
C LEU A 82 4.50 3.29 5.46
N GLU A 83 5.53 4.10 5.19
CA GLU A 83 5.57 5.50 5.57
C GLU A 83 5.32 6.38 4.36
N MET A 84 4.48 7.39 4.54
CA MET A 84 4.25 8.39 3.51
C MET A 84 3.95 9.73 4.15
N THR A 85 4.07 10.78 3.36
CA THR A 85 3.67 12.13 3.78
C THR A 85 2.73 12.71 2.74
N ARG A 86 1.82 13.52 3.19
CA ARG A 86 0.90 14.23 2.31
C ARG A 86 0.78 15.67 2.79
N LYS A 87 0.90 16.60 1.86
CA LYS A 87 0.95 18.01 2.16
C LYS A 87 -0.06 18.75 1.30
N HIS A 88 -0.82 19.64 1.92
CA HIS A 88 -1.64 20.54 1.16
C HIS A 88 -0.76 21.45 0.33
N ILE A 89 -1.21 21.72 -0.89
CA ILE A 89 -0.63 22.77 -1.67
C ILE A 89 -1.39 24.04 -1.28
N CYS A 90 -0.72 24.90 -0.56
CA CYS A 90 -1.32 26.17 -0.21
C CYS A 90 -1.44 27.02 -1.46
N SER A 91 -2.63 27.44 -1.71
CA SER A 91 -2.87 28.37 -2.81
C SER A 91 -2.55 29.79 -2.39
#